data_530047a06d731cb3c1a54be5a27e7f0e
#
_entry.id   530047a06d731cb3c1a54be5a27e7f0e
#
_cell.length_a   1.000
_cell.length_b   1.000
_cell.length_c   1.000
_cell.angle_alpha   90.00
_cell.angle_beta   90.00
_cell.angle_gamma   90.00
#
_symmetry.space_group_name_H-M   'P 1'
#
loop_
_entity.id
_entity.type
_entity.pdbx_description
1 polymer ?
#
loop_
_entity_poly.entity_id
_entity_poly.type
_entity_poly.pdbx_seq_one_letter_code
_entity_poly.pdbx_strand_id
1 'polypeptide(L)'
;MSDCYELNVAGVTRQLPIIPISPELAIASFVILGDCELVTAAAPLLAQKLPKVDYLVTAEAKGIPLVHEVSRLLGLPYYIVARKSVKPYMAEPLVDEVVSITTQKAQTLCLDGKDALAVK
;
A
#
# COMPACT_ATOMS: atom_id res chain seq x y z
N MET A 1 -12.52 -7.21 26.93
CA MET A 1 -12.79 -6.09 26.02
C MET A 1 -11.51 -5.68 25.34
N SER A 2 -11.50 -5.60 24.06
CA SER A 2 -10.33 -5.17 23.31
C SER A 2 -10.33 -3.66 23.17
N ASP A 3 -9.17 -3.06 23.34
CA ASP A 3 -8.99 -1.64 23.07
C ASP A 3 -8.97 -1.39 21.58
N CYS A 4 -9.45 -0.23 21.19
CA CYS A 4 -9.45 0.21 19.81
C CYS A 4 -8.92 1.64 19.72
N TYR A 5 -8.33 1.95 18.59
CA TYR A 5 -7.99 3.31 18.22
C TYR A 5 -9.03 3.79 17.20
N GLU A 6 -9.64 4.93 17.47
CA GLU A 6 -10.59 5.50 16.52
C GLU A 6 -9.86 6.32 15.48
N LEU A 7 -10.01 5.95 14.23
CA LEU A 7 -9.41 6.65 13.10
C LEU A 7 -10.51 7.31 12.28
N ASN A 8 -10.37 8.61 12.00
CA ASN A 8 -11.24 9.33 11.09
C ASN A 8 -10.43 9.80 9.91
N VAL A 9 -10.79 9.33 8.72
CA VAL A 9 -10.13 9.71 7.46
C VAL A 9 -11.20 10.06 6.45
N ALA A 10 -11.11 11.25 5.88
CA ALA A 10 -12.01 11.72 4.82
C ALA A 10 -13.49 11.61 5.22
N GLY A 11 -13.79 11.80 6.50
CA GLY A 11 -15.14 11.70 7.02
C GLY A 11 -15.61 10.29 7.32
N VAL A 12 -14.76 9.29 7.11
CA VAL A 12 -15.06 7.88 7.41
C VAL A 12 -14.36 7.50 8.71
N THR A 13 -15.11 6.95 9.65
CA THR A 13 -14.59 6.54 10.96
C THR A 13 -14.43 5.03 11.00
N ARG A 14 -13.30 4.57 11.53
CA ARG A 14 -13.02 3.16 11.74
C ARG A 14 -12.46 2.95 13.15
N GLN A 15 -12.85 1.83 13.74
CA GLN A 15 -12.31 1.39 15.03
C GLN A 15 -11.22 0.36 14.76
N LEU A 16 -9.96 0.74 14.99
CA LEU A 16 -8.83 -0.13 14.73
C LEU A 16 -8.48 -0.93 15.96
N PRO A 17 -8.53 -2.26 15.92
CA PRO A 17 -8.18 -3.05 17.09
C PRO A 17 -6.70 -2.89 17.44
N ILE A 18 -6.42 -2.83 18.73
CA ILE A 18 -5.03 -2.77 19.22
C ILE A 18 -4.52 -4.20 19.35
N ILE A 19 -3.53 -4.54 18.57
CA ILE A 19 -3.00 -5.90 18.47
C ILE A 19 -1.56 -5.92 18.98
N PRO A 20 -1.26 -6.67 20.03
CA PRO A 20 0.14 -6.81 20.47
C PRO A 20 0.92 -7.66 19.48
N ILE A 21 2.12 -7.22 19.13
CA ILE A 21 3.04 -7.94 18.26
C ILE A 21 4.31 -8.37 19.01
N SER A 22 4.51 -7.83 20.20
CA SER A 22 5.56 -8.27 21.13
C SER A 22 5.15 -7.84 22.54
N PRO A 23 5.88 -8.26 23.60
CA PRO A 23 5.56 -7.82 24.95
C PRO A 23 5.65 -6.30 25.13
N GLU A 24 6.45 -5.62 24.33
CA GLU A 24 6.66 -4.17 24.45
C GLU A 24 5.96 -3.35 23.39
N LEU A 25 5.34 -3.97 22.36
CA LEU A 25 4.84 -3.24 21.23
C LEU A 25 3.48 -3.76 20.78
N ALA A 26 2.56 -2.83 20.61
CA ALA A 26 1.24 -3.12 19.99
C ALA A 26 1.00 -2.14 18.85
N ILE A 27 0.20 -2.54 17.91
CA ILE A 27 -0.18 -1.70 16.77
C ILE A 27 -1.70 -1.51 16.75
N ALA A 28 -2.12 -0.36 16.26
CA ALA A 28 -3.52 -0.17 15.85
C ALA A 28 -3.65 -0.78 14.45
N SER A 29 -4.31 -1.91 14.35
CA SER A 29 -4.35 -2.68 13.11
C SER A 29 -5.25 -2.01 12.10
N PHE A 30 -4.66 -1.51 11.03
CA PHE A 30 -5.37 -0.84 9.95
C PHE A 30 -5.25 -1.66 8.67
N VAL A 31 -6.38 -2.12 8.15
CA VAL A 31 -6.43 -2.88 6.93
C VAL A 31 -7.41 -2.20 5.98
N ILE A 32 -6.86 -1.54 4.96
CA ILE A 32 -7.68 -0.85 3.96
C ILE A 32 -8.16 -1.79 2.86
N LEU A 33 -7.51 -2.95 2.72
CA LEU A 33 -7.84 -3.91 1.68
C LEU A 33 -9.27 -4.43 1.87
N GLY A 34 -10.09 -4.25 0.85
CA GLY A 34 -11.49 -4.64 0.90
C GLY A 34 -12.43 -3.54 1.36
N ASP A 35 -11.92 -2.42 1.85
CA ASP A 35 -12.74 -1.31 2.35
C ASP A 35 -13.04 -0.31 1.23
N CYS A 36 -14.10 -0.57 0.48
CA CYS A 36 -14.47 0.27 -0.65
C CYS A 36 -14.84 1.68 -0.22
N GLU A 37 -15.57 1.81 0.87
CA GLU A 37 -16.02 3.12 1.37
C GLU A 37 -14.83 4.00 1.72
N LEU A 38 -13.88 3.45 2.45
CA LEU A 38 -12.70 4.23 2.85
C LEU A 38 -11.82 4.61 1.67
N VAL A 39 -11.59 3.68 0.73
CA VAL A 39 -10.82 3.98 -0.48
C VAL A 39 -11.49 5.06 -1.30
N THR A 40 -12.80 4.96 -1.51
CA THR A 40 -13.55 5.94 -2.29
C THR A 40 -13.51 7.32 -1.65
N ALA A 41 -13.56 7.39 -0.32
CA ALA A 41 -13.52 8.66 0.39
C ALA A 41 -12.11 9.26 0.46
N ALA A 42 -11.10 8.44 0.68
CA ALA A 42 -9.73 8.92 0.90
C ALA A 42 -9.00 9.27 -0.40
N ALA A 43 -9.24 8.51 -1.46
CA ALA A 43 -8.48 8.67 -2.70
C ALA A 43 -8.57 10.08 -3.30
N PRO A 44 -9.75 10.74 -3.36
CA PRO A 44 -9.80 12.11 -3.89
C PRO A 44 -8.96 13.10 -3.09
N LEU A 45 -8.95 12.98 -1.77
CA LEU A 45 -8.16 13.87 -0.92
C LEU A 45 -6.66 13.64 -1.09
N LEU A 46 -6.24 12.39 -1.25
CA LEU A 46 -4.85 12.08 -1.55
C LEU A 46 -4.46 12.61 -2.92
N ALA A 47 -5.31 12.41 -3.92
CA ALA A 47 -5.04 12.89 -5.28
C ALA A 47 -4.81 14.40 -5.30
N GLN A 48 -5.57 15.16 -4.51
CA GLN A 48 -5.42 16.61 -4.43
C GLN A 48 -4.08 17.04 -3.81
N LYS A 49 -3.52 16.21 -2.93
CA LYS A 49 -2.28 16.55 -2.21
C LYS A 49 -1.02 16.13 -2.97
N LEU A 50 -1.16 15.29 -3.98
CA LEU A 50 0.00 14.79 -4.70
C LEU A 50 0.50 15.82 -5.71
N PRO A 51 1.84 15.95 -5.86
CA PRO A 51 2.39 16.71 -6.98
C PRO A 51 2.12 15.98 -8.29
N LYS A 52 2.39 16.67 -9.40
CA LYS A 52 2.29 15.99 -10.70
C LYS A 52 3.34 14.89 -10.76
N VAL A 53 2.90 13.67 -11.06
CA VAL A 53 3.77 12.50 -11.15
C VAL A 53 3.39 11.71 -12.40
N ASP A 54 4.35 10.94 -12.90
CA ASP A 54 4.12 10.06 -14.05
C ASP A 54 3.62 8.69 -13.64
N TYR A 55 4.02 8.21 -12.47
CA TYR A 55 3.65 6.90 -11.96
C TYR A 55 3.41 6.95 -10.46
N LEU A 56 2.51 6.10 -10.00
CA LEU A 56 2.37 5.77 -8.59
C LEU A 56 2.90 4.35 -8.40
N VAL A 57 3.49 4.10 -7.24
CA VAL A 57 4.05 2.80 -6.89
C VAL A 57 3.49 2.37 -5.55
N THR A 58 3.12 1.11 -5.44
CA THR A 58 2.73 0.50 -4.16
C THR A 58 3.34 -0.89 -4.03
N ALA A 59 3.56 -1.31 -2.81
CA ALA A 59 3.90 -2.71 -2.54
C ALA A 59 2.61 -3.53 -2.41
N GLU A 60 2.66 -4.80 -2.81
CA GLU A 60 1.50 -5.67 -2.58
C GLU A 60 1.36 -5.90 -1.06
N ALA A 61 0.16 -6.10 -0.53
CA ALA A 61 -1.04 -6.16 -1.34
C ALA A 61 -2.03 -5.07 -0.96
N LYS A 62 -1.98 -4.56 0.28
CA LYS A 62 -3.05 -3.75 0.85
C LYS A 62 -3.20 -2.38 0.21
N GLY A 63 -2.12 -1.83 -0.33
CA GLY A 63 -2.16 -0.52 -0.98
C GLY A 63 -2.67 -0.54 -2.41
N ILE A 64 -2.81 -1.71 -3.03
CA ILE A 64 -3.18 -1.82 -4.45
C ILE A 64 -4.51 -1.13 -4.75
N PRO A 65 -5.61 -1.41 -4.02
CA PRO A 65 -6.88 -0.76 -4.36
C PRO A 65 -6.84 0.76 -4.22
N LEU A 66 -6.13 1.27 -3.21
CA LEU A 66 -6.00 2.70 -3.00
C LEU A 66 -5.21 3.36 -4.14
N VAL A 67 -4.09 2.78 -4.52
CA VAL A 67 -3.26 3.31 -5.61
C VAL A 67 -3.99 3.22 -6.94
N HIS A 68 -4.76 2.15 -7.15
CA HIS A 68 -5.60 2.03 -8.34
C HIS A 68 -6.57 3.22 -8.45
N GLU A 69 -7.30 3.49 -7.37
CA GLU A 69 -8.30 4.56 -7.39
C GLU A 69 -7.66 5.94 -7.53
N VAL A 70 -6.55 6.19 -6.83
CA VAL A 70 -5.83 7.46 -6.97
C VAL A 70 -5.31 7.63 -8.40
N SER A 71 -4.75 6.58 -8.99
CA SER A 71 -4.27 6.62 -10.38
C SER A 71 -5.41 6.94 -11.33
N ARG A 72 -6.58 6.30 -11.14
CA ARG A 72 -7.76 6.56 -11.96
C ARG A 72 -8.18 8.03 -11.88
N LEU A 73 -8.22 8.59 -10.67
CA LEU A 73 -8.60 9.98 -10.46
C LEU A 73 -7.60 10.97 -11.07
N LEU A 74 -6.32 10.60 -11.08
CA LEU A 74 -5.27 11.44 -11.68
C LEU A 74 -5.17 11.27 -13.20
N GLY A 75 -5.92 10.34 -13.78
CA GLY A 75 -5.86 10.07 -15.22
C GLY A 75 -4.61 9.30 -15.64
N LEU A 76 -3.95 8.61 -14.70
CA LEU A 76 -2.79 7.80 -15.01
C LEU A 76 -3.25 6.43 -15.55
N PRO A 77 -2.75 6.01 -16.72
CA PRO A 77 -3.22 4.75 -17.32
C PRO A 77 -2.62 3.50 -16.68
N TYR A 78 -1.60 3.67 -15.84
CA TYR A 78 -0.84 2.55 -15.29
C TYR A 78 -0.24 2.94 -13.95
N TYR A 79 -0.15 1.99 -13.03
CA TYR A 79 0.61 2.14 -11.80
C TYR A 79 1.47 0.89 -11.59
N ILE A 80 2.45 0.99 -10.70
CA ILE A 80 3.46 -0.04 -10.52
C ILE A 80 3.26 -0.72 -9.17
N VAL A 81 3.36 -2.05 -9.16
CA VAL A 81 3.26 -2.83 -7.92
C VAL A 81 4.59 -3.52 -7.66
N ALA A 82 5.19 -3.19 -6.52
CA ALA A 82 6.36 -3.93 -6.05
C ALA A 82 5.86 -5.24 -5.44
N ARG A 83 6.30 -6.35 -6.01
CA ARG A 83 5.85 -7.68 -5.63
C ARG A 83 6.77 -8.25 -4.55
N LYS A 84 6.25 -9.20 -3.79
CA LYS A 84 7.01 -9.83 -2.69
C LYS A 84 7.82 -11.03 -3.14
N SER A 85 7.71 -11.40 -4.40
CA SER A 85 8.52 -12.45 -5.01
C SER A 85 8.61 -12.21 -6.51
N VAL A 86 9.68 -12.71 -7.12
CA VAL A 86 9.83 -12.66 -8.56
C VAL A 86 8.81 -13.60 -9.20
N LYS A 87 8.08 -13.09 -10.18
CA LYS A 87 7.06 -13.86 -10.89
C LYS A 87 7.62 -14.37 -12.22
N PRO A 88 7.08 -15.50 -12.73
CA PRO A 88 7.62 -16.09 -13.97
C PRO A 88 7.59 -15.16 -15.19
N TYR A 89 6.65 -14.21 -15.22
CA TYR A 89 6.52 -13.29 -16.36
C TYR A 89 7.48 -12.10 -16.28
N MET A 90 8.22 -11.95 -15.19
CA MET A 90 9.13 -10.81 -15.03
C MET A 90 10.42 -11.03 -15.79
N ALA A 91 10.84 -10.01 -16.54
CA ALA A 91 12.12 -9.98 -17.23
C ALA A 91 13.04 -8.99 -16.51
N GLU A 92 14.24 -9.43 -16.17
CA GLU A 92 15.26 -8.60 -15.53
C GLU A 92 14.73 -7.81 -14.33
N PRO A 93 14.08 -8.48 -13.35
CA PRO A 93 13.49 -7.76 -12.23
C PRO A 93 14.55 -7.10 -11.36
N LEU A 94 14.17 -5.93 -10.82
CA LEU A 94 14.95 -5.25 -9.80
C LEU A 94 14.51 -5.79 -8.45
N VAL A 95 15.44 -6.30 -7.64
CA VAL A 95 15.12 -7.03 -6.40
C VAL A 95 15.86 -6.41 -5.23
N ASP A 96 15.16 -6.26 -4.10
CA ASP A 96 15.76 -5.86 -2.84
C ASP A 96 15.13 -6.65 -1.70
N GLU A 97 15.74 -6.62 -0.53
CA GLU A 97 15.24 -7.30 0.64
C GLU A 97 14.82 -6.27 1.70
N VAL A 98 13.70 -6.55 2.37
CA VAL A 98 13.17 -5.69 3.42
C VAL A 98 12.71 -6.55 4.60
N VAL A 99 12.68 -5.94 5.80
CA VAL A 99 12.16 -6.58 7.00
C VAL A 99 10.97 -5.77 7.49
N SER A 100 9.80 -6.43 7.55
CA SER A 100 8.58 -5.80 8.02
C SER A 100 8.50 -5.85 9.54
N ILE A 101 7.92 -4.81 10.14
CA ILE A 101 7.67 -4.77 11.57
C ILE A 101 6.72 -5.88 12.03
N THR A 102 5.82 -6.33 11.16
CA THR A 102 4.82 -7.32 11.50
C THR A 102 5.27 -8.76 11.24
N THR A 103 6.19 -8.99 10.31
CA THR A 103 6.65 -10.34 9.95
C THR A 103 8.00 -10.69 10.56
N GLN A 104 8.85 -9.70 10.82
CA GLN A 104 10.18 -9.86 11.40
C GLN A 104 11.10 -10.81 10.60
N LYS A 105 10.70 -11.13 9.37
CA LYS A 105 11.51 -11.92 8.45
C LYS A 105 11.90 -11.05 7.26
N ALA A 106 13.08 -11.32 6.71
CA ALA A 106 13.48 -10.68 5.48
C ALA A 106 12.49 -11.08 4.37
N GLN A 107 11.99 -10.08 3.68
CA GLN A 107 11.08 -10.25 2.56
C GLN A 107 11.69 -9.63 1.32
N THR A 108 11.38 -10.21 0.17
CA THR A 108 11.80 -9.66 -1.10
C THR A 108 10.80 -8.60 -1.54
N LEU A 109 11.30 -7.50 -2.07
CA LEU A 109 10.51 -6.56 -2.88
C LEU A 109 11.15 -6.48 -4.25
N CYS A 110 10.34 -6.63 -5.28
CA CYS A 110 10.87 -6.61 -6.65
C CYS A 110 9.93 -5.88 -7.59
N LEU A 111 10.53 -5.24 -8.59
CA LEU A 111 9.83 -4.63 -9.72
C LEU A 111 10.13 -5.43 -10.96
N ASP A 112 9.13 -5.64 -11.81
CA ASP A 112 9.37 -6.13 -13.16
C ASP A 112 10.35 -5.17 -13.86
N GLY A 113 11.26 -5.71 -14.66
CA GLY A 113 12.26 -4.90 -15.33
C GLY A 113 11.66 -3.81 -16.21
N LYS A 114 10.52 -4.07 -16.84
CA LYS A 114 9.83 -3.05 -17.65
C LYS A 114 9.38 -1.87 -16.79
N ASP A 115 8.93 -2.13 -15.55
CA ASP A 115 8.50 -1.08 -14.63
C ASP A 115 9.69 -0.30 -14.10
N ALA A 116 10.79 -0.98 -13.79
CA ALA A 116 12.02 -0.32 -13.35
C ALA A 116 12.57 0.62 -14.42
N LEU A 117 12.48 0.22 -15.70
CA LEU A 117 12.88 1.08 -16.81
C LEU A 117 11.95 2.27 -16.97
N ALA A 118 10.65 2.08 -16.75
CA ALA A 118 9.66 3.14 -16.93
C ALA A 118 9.86 4.30 -15.97
N VAL A 119 10.31 4.03 -14.74
CA VAL A 119 10.50 5.07 -13.70
C VAL A 119 11.89 5.68 -13.69
N LYS A 120 12.73 5.25 -14.58
CA LYS A 120 14.13 5.69 -14.61
C LYS A 120 14.32 7.11 -15.10
#